data_0e87cc993764a2f281cc7eb7d56f9fca
#
_entry.id   0e87cc993764a2f281cc7eb7d56f9fca
#
_cell.length_a   1.000
_cell.length_b   1.000
_cell.length_c   1.000
_cell.angle_alpha   90.00
_cell.angle_beta   90.00
_cell.angle_gamma   90.00
#
_symmetry.space_group_name_H-M   'P 1'
#
loop_
_entity.id
_entity.type
_entity.pdbx_description
1 polymer ?
#
loop_
_entity_poly.entity_id
_entity_poly.type
_entity_poly.pdbx_seq_one_letter_code
_entity_poly.pdbx_strand_id
1 'polypeptide(L)'
;MGGARLKPLKRWQWVVLAALWLPGPIALLWNDYPRAEPWRQEFIRQRGRAVEVDRETAYLRVARQCQTGDKYDLISPQRRAEYLRCMDARKGELDALQGEYLKAKAGIAEEAEQGLPRERWRVIGKGAALWLVPLLGFYAVLLLFRRLRPGTSK
;
A
#
# COMPACT_ATOMS: atom_id res chain seq x y z
N MET A 1 -26.84 49.06 4.96
CA MET A 1 -25.93 47.99 4.46
C MET A 1 -26.76 46.85 3.93
N GLY A 2 -26.93 46.80 2.61
CA GLY A 2 -27.82 45.82 1.94
C GLY A 2 -27.19 44.43 1.91
N GLY A 3 -27.68 43.54 2.76
CA GLY A 3 -27.26 42.14 2.75
C GLY A 3 -27.67 41.46 1.44
N ALA A 4 -26.73 41.17 0.61
CA ALA A 4 -26.93 40.41 -0.63
C ALA A 4 -27.59 39.06 -0.29
N ARG A 5 -28.88 38.90 -0.64
CA ARG A 5 -29.59 37.62 -0.52
C ARG A 5 -29.02 36.65 -1.54
N LEU A 6 -28.12 35.76 -1.10
CA LEU A 6 -27.70 34.65 -1.91
C LEU A 6 -28.93 33.79 -2.25
N LYS A 7 -29.37 33.85 -3.50
CA LYS A 7 -30.45 33.00 -4.00
C LYS A 7 -30.01 31.53 -3.91
N PRO A 8 -30.91 30.61 -3.50
CA PRO A 8 -30.56 29.18 -3.51
C PRO A 8 -30.19 28.76 -4.93
N LEU A 9 -29.05 28.07 -5.06
CA LEU A 9 -28.62 27.53 -6.34
C LEU A 9 -29.73 26.63 -6.91
N LYS A 10 -30.07 26.87 -8.17
CA LYS A 10 -31.03 26.04 -8.91
C LYS A 10 -30.44 24.64 -9.10
N ARG A 11 -31.28 23.60 -9.19
CA ARG A 11 -30.83 22.19 -9.32
C ARG A 11 -29.81 22.00 -10.43
N TRP A 12 -29.95 22.67 -11.56
CA TRP A 12 -29.02 22.57 -12.68
C TRP A 12 -27.64 23.16 -12.36
N GLN A 13 -27.52 24.17 -11.50
CA GLN A 13 -26.25 24.75 -11.08
C GLN A 13 -25.43 23.78 -10.23
N TRP A 14 -26.09 22.93 -9.45
CA TRP A 14 -25.45 21.82 -8.74
C TRP A 14 -24.86 20.78 -9.71
N VAL A 15 -25.60 20.46 -10.76
CA VAL A 15 -25.13 19.52 -11.81
C VAL A 15 -23.91 20.09 -12.50
N VAL A 16 -23.91 21.39 -12.85
CA VAL A 16 -22.76 22.06 -13.47
C VAL A 16 -21.54 22.09 -12.54
N LEU A 17 -21.74 22.42 -11.25
CA LEU A 17 -20.66 22.40 -10.26
C LEU A 17 -20.08 20.99 -10.08
N ALA A 18 -20.91 19.98 -9.99
CA ALA A 18 -20.48 18.60 -9.91
C ALA A 18 -19.71 18.17 -11.18
N ALA A 19 -20.20 18.57 -12.35
CA ALA A 19 -19.54 18.28 -13.63
C ALA A 19 -18.18 18.98 -13.79
N LEU A 20 -18.05 20.22 -13.32
CA LEU A 20 -16.77 20.94 -13.32
C LEU A 20 -15.73 20.35 -12.37
N TRP A 21 -16.18 19.67 -11.30
CA TRP A 21 -15.30 19.01 -10.33
C TRP A 21 -14.87 17.60 -10.75
N LEU A 22 -15.58 16.98 -11.69
CA LEU A 22 -15.30 15.61 -12.17
C LEU A 22 -13.91 15.40 -12.80
N PRO A 23 -13.33 16.34 -13.59
CA PRO A 23 -12.06 16.13 -14.27
C PRO A 23 -10.91 15.77 -13.31
N GLY A 24 -10.86 16.35 -12.12
CA GLY A 24 -9.82 16.07 -11.14
C GLY A 24 -9.81 14.60 -10.67
N PRO A 25 -10.89 14.10 -10.09
CA PRO A 25 -11.02 12.69 -9.71
C PRO A 25 -10.85 11.71 -10.87
N ILE A 26 -11.33 12.06 -12.07
CA ILE A 26 -11.14 11.21 -13.27
C ILE A 26 -9.67 11.14 -13.65
N ALA A 27 -8.94 12.27 -13.67
CA ALA A 27 -7.52 12.29 -13.96
C ALA A 27 -6.70 11.47 -12.93
N LEU A 28 -7.03 11.58 -11.64
CA LEU A 28 -6.43 10.77 -10.58
C LEU A 28 -6.72 9.29 -10.77
N LEU A 29 -7.99 8.94 -11.03
CA LEU A 29 -8.37 7.55 -11.31
C LEU A 29 -7.62 7.01 -12.53
N TRP A 30 -7.48 7.81 -13.59
CA TRP A 30 -6.78 7.41 -14.81
C TRP A 30 -5.29 7.17 -14.57
N ASN A 31 -4.66 8.02 -13.76
CA ASN A 31 -3.22 7.94 -13.48
C ASN A 31 -2.89 6.83 -12.47
N ASP A 32 -3.71 6.71 -11.41
CA ASP A 32 -3.44 5.80 -10.28
C ASP A 32 -4.12 4.43 -10.45
N TYR A 33 -4.99 4.27 -11.47
CA TYR A 33 -5.70 3.00 -11.67
C TYR A 33 -4.72 1.88 -12.04
N PRO A 34 -4.61 0.84 -11.22
CA PRO A 34 -3.61 -0.20 -11.43
C PRO A 34 -3.96 -1.03 -12.68
N ARG A 35 -3.13 -0.88 -13.69
CA ARG A 35 -3.15 -1.76 -14.86
C ARG A 35 -2.64 -3.13 -14.44
N ALA A 36 -3.29 -4.20 -14.91
CA ALA A 36 -3.04 -5.55 -14.43
C ALA A 36 -1.56 -5.95 -14.55
N GLU A 37 -0.97 -5.77 -15.73
CA GLU A 37 0.38 -6.27 -16.00
C GLU A 37 1.48 -5.47 -15.26
N PRO A 38 1.57 -4.13 -15.34
CA PRO A 38 2.58 -3.37 -14.62
C PRO A 38 2.46 -3.53 -13.10
N TRP A 39 1.24 -3.57 -12.58
CA TRP A 39 1.00 -3.77 -11.15
C TRP A 39 1.47 -5.16 -10.70
N ARG A 40 1.15 -6.21 -11.46
CA ARG A 40 1.57 -7.59 -11.19
C ARG A 40 3.10 -7.71 -11.15
N GLN A 41 3.78 -7.16 -12.15
CA GLN A 41 5.24 -7.20 -12.23
C GLN A 41 5.88 -6.46 -11.06
N GLU A 42 5.38 -5.29 -10.71
CA GLU A 42 5.88 -4.51 -9.58
C GLU A 42 5.62 -5.22 -8.25
N PHE A 43 4.43 -5.78 -8.06
CA PHE A 43 4.08 -6.56 -6.86
C PHE A 43 5.01 -7.77 -6.70
N ILE A 44 5.20 -8.56 -7.76
CA ILE A 44 6.06 -9.74 -7.76
C ILE A 44 7.50 -9.31 -7.45
N ARG A 45 7.97 -8.21 -8.04
CA ARG A 45 9.31 -7.68 -7.80
C ARG A 45 9.52 -7.25 -6.34
N GLN A 46 8.58 -6.50 -5.78
CA GLN A 46 8.68 -6.00 -4.40
C GLN A 46 8.56 -7.13 -3.39
N ARG A 47 7.58 -8.01 -3.57
CA ARG A 47 7.36 -9.14 -2.67
C ARG A 47 8.49 -10.16 -2.76
N GLY A 48 8.98 -10.42 -3.97
CA GLY A 48 10.14 -11.29 -4.20
C GLY A 48 11.40 -10.80 -3.49
N ARG A 49 11.70 -9.49 -3.53
CA ARG A 49 12.83 -8.91 -2.78
C ARG A 49 12.64 -9.05 -1.27
N ALA A 50 11.43 -8.83 -0.75
CA ALA A 50 11.17 -8.98 0.68
C ALA A 50 11.44 -10.43 1.14
N VAL A 51 10.94 -11.42 0.42
CA VAL A 51 11.15 -12.84 0.71
C VAL A 51 12.63 -13.22 0.59
N GLU A 52 13.37 -12.61 -0.32
CA GLU A 52 14.81 -12.83 -0.47
C GLU A 52 15.60 -12.27 0.72
N VAL A 53 15.29 -11.05 1.15
CA VAL A 53 15.89 -10.41 2.33
C VAL A 53 15.59 -11.23 3.60
N ASP A 54 14.36 -11.73 3.75
CA ASP A 54 13.99 -12.57 4.89
C ASP A 54 14.80 -13.86 4.92
N ARG A 55 14.98 -14.53 3.76
CA ARG A 55 15.84 -15.71 3.62
C ARG A 55 17.29 -15.41 4.00
N GLU A 56 17.87 -14.33 3.44
CA GLU A 56 19.25 -13.95 3.75
C GLU A 56 19.44 -13.64 5.23
N THR A 57 18.47 -12.94 5.83
CA THR A 57 18.50 -12.61 7.26
C THR A 57 18.44 -13.87 8.12
N ALA A 58 17.58 -14.83 7.76
CA ALA A 58 17.49 -16.13 8.46
C ALA A 58 18.79 -16.92 8.31
N TYR A 59 19.34 -17.02 7.11
CA TYR A 59 20.62 -17.65 6.84
C TYR A 59 21.77 -17.03 7.65
N LEU A 60 21.86 -15.69 7.66
CA LEU A 60 22.88 -14.98 8.42
C LEU A 60 22.72 -15.19 9.94
N ARG A 61 21.50 -15.39 10.44
CA ARG A 61 21.25 -15.72 11.84
C ARG A 61 21.85 -17.07 12.19
N VAL A 62 21.62 -18.10 11.36
CA VAL A 62 22.20 -19.44 11.56
C VAL A 62 23.72 -19.37 11.45
N ALA A 63 24.25 -18.67 10.44
CA ALA A 63 25.69 -18.50 10.24
C ALA A 63 26.36 -17.80 11.45
N ARG A 64 25.75 -16.76 12.01
CA ARG A 64 26.25 -16.06 13.20
C ARG A 64 26.26 -16.96 14.45
N GLN A 65 25.32 -17.86 14.59
CA GLN A 65 25.31 -18.81 15.70
C GLN A 65 26.45 -19.83 15.61
N CYS A 66 26.92 -20.13 14.40
CA CYS A 66 28.09 -20.97 14.18
C CYS A 66 29.42 -20.20 14.26
N GLN A 67 29.37 -18.88 14.24
CA GLN A 67 30.57 -18.05 14.32
C GLN A 67 30.93 -17.82 15.80
N THR A 68 31.86 -18.60 16.32
CA THR A 68 32.45 -18.45 17.67
C THR A 68 33.66 -17.53 17.57
N GLY A 69 33.53 -16.24 17.96
CA GLY A 69 34.64 -15.29 17.99
C GLY A 69 34.55 -14.15 16.97
N ASP A 70 35.63 -13.37 16.81
CA ASP A 70 35.69 -12.22 15.93
C ASP A 70 35.65 -12.61 14.45
N LYS A 71 35.12 -11.72 13.62
CA LYS A 71 35.00 -11.92 12.14
C LYS A 71 36.30 -12.35 11.46
N TYR A 72 37.44 -11.97 12.04
CA TYR A 72 38.77 -12.26 11.51
C TYR A 72 39.30 -13.65 11.91
N ASP A 73 38.66 -14.32 12.87
CA ASP A 73 39.09 -15.65 13.35
C ASP A 73 38.85 -16.79 12.35
N LEU A 74 37.97 -16.59 11.37
CA LEU A 74 37.74 -17.56 10.28
C LEU A 74 38.94 -17.72 9.32
N ILE A 75 40.00 -16.91 9.48
CA ILE A 75 41.25 -17.02 8.71
C ILE A 75 42.03 -18.24 9.20
N SER A 76 41.85 -18.67 10.46
CA SER A 76 42.55 -19.85 10.94
C SER A 76 41.90 -21.14 10.42
N PRO A 77 42.68 -22.10 9.87
CA PRO A 77 42.13 -23.35 9.32
C PRO A 77 41.30 -24.16 10.31
N GLN A 78 41.67 -24.14 11.58
CA GLN A 78 40.98 -24.87 12.64
C GLN A 78 39.58 -24.30 12.90
N ARG A 79 39.43 -22.98 13.05
CA ARG A 79 38.13 -22.33 13.27
C ARG A 79 37.24 -22.40 12.04
N ARG A 80 37.81 -22.36 10.86
CA ARG A 80 37.07 -22.61 9.63
C ARG A 80 36.49 -24.02 9.59
N ALA A 81 37.25 -25.03 10.03
CA ALA A 81 36.74 -26.40 10.13
C ALA A 81 35.62 -26.55 11.15
N GLU A 82 35.71 -25.87 12.29
CA GLU A 82 34.65 -25.83 13.32
C GLU A 82 33.37 -25.15 12.80
N TYR A 83 33.52 -24.01 12.13
CA TYR A 83 32.41 -23.31 11.49
C TYR A 83 31.69 -24.21 10.47
N LEU A 84 32.43 -24.89 9.60
CA LEU A 84 31.86 -25.78 8.60
C LEU A 84 31.14 -26.98 9.25
N ARG A 85 31.70 -27.58 10.30
CA ARG A 85 31.03 -28.65 11.06
C ARG A 85 29.73 -28.17 11.68
N CYS A 86 29.71 -26.96 12.25
CA CYS A 86 28.49 -26.37 12.79
C CYS A 86 27.43 -26.14 11.71
N MET A 87 27.81 -25.59 10.56
CA MET A 87 26.91 -25.39 9.41
C MET A 87 26.37 -26.73 8.88
N ASP A 88 27.21 -27.77 8.78
CA ASP A 88 26.78 -29.12 8.38
C ASP A 88 25.79 -29.72 9.39
N ALA A 89 26.03 -29.56 10.68
CA ALA A 89 25.11 -30.00 11.71
C ALA A 89 23.72 -29.31 11.63
N ARG A 90 23.68 -28.09 11.08
CA ARG A 90 22.44 -27.32 10.87
C ARG A 90 21.87 -27.41 9.45
N LYS A 91 22.38 -28.33 8.65
CA LYS A 91 21.95 -28.51 7.26
C LYS A 91 20.42 -28.68 7.14
N GLY A 92 19.82 -29.47 8.04
CA GLY A 92 18.37 -29.67 8.03
C GLY A 92 17.56 -28.39 8.28
N GLU A 93 18.07 -27.48 9.13
CA GLU A 93 17.45 -26.15 9.36
C GLU A 93 17.59 -25.28 8.11
N LEU A 94 18.73 -25.29 7.45
CA LEU A 94 18.96 -24.55 6.20
C LEU A 94 18.11 -25.06 5.05
N ASP A 95 17.96 -26.38 4.93
CA ASP A 95 17.10 -27.01 3.93
C ASP A 95 15.61 -26.67 4.16
N ALA A 96 15.17 -26.62 5.44
CA ALA A 96 13.84 -26.17 5.79
C ALA A 96 13.60 -24.70 5.40
N LEU A 97 14.53 -23.78 5.73
CA LEU A 97 14.47 -22.37 5.32
C LEU A 97 14.42 -22.21 3.79
N GLN A 98 15.20 -23.01 3.06
CA GLN A 98 15.13 -23.03 1.60
C GLN A 98 13.78 -23.53 1.08
N GLY A 99 13.19 -24.54 1.72
CA GLY A 99 11.86 -25.05 1.39
C GLY A 99 10.76 -23.99 1.63
N GLU A 100 10.82 -23.27 2.75
CA GLU A 100 9.90 -22.16 3.03
C GLU A 100 10.04 -21.01 2.02
N TYR A 101 11.27 -20.66 1.68
CA TYR A 101 11.53 -19.65 0.64
C TYR A 101 10.91 -20.03 -0.71
N LEU A 102 11.08 -21.28 -1.15
CA LEU A 102 10.52 -21.74 -2.41
C LEU A 102 8.98 -21.74 -2.40
N LYS A 103 8.36 -22.13 -1.29
CA LYS A 103 6.90 -22.07 -1.11
C LYS A 103 6.40 -20.62 -1.15
N ALA A 104 7.05 -19.73 -0.40
CA ALA A 104 6.70 -18.31 -0.38
C ALA A 104 6.82 -17.69 -1.79
N LYS A 105 7.91 -18.00 -2.50
CA LYS A 105 8.13 -17.52 -3.87
C LYS A 105 7.07 -18.03 -4.85
N ALA A 106 6.67 -19.29 -4.75
CA ALA A 106 5.62 -19.86 -5.59
C ALA A 106 4.25 -19.20 -5.35
N GLY A 107 3.93 -18.83 -4.09
CA GLY A 107 2.67 -18.16 -3.72
C GLY A 107 2.56 -16.70 -4.17
N ILE A 108 3.67 -16.01 -4.48
CA ILE A 108 3.65 -14.58 -4.82
C ILE A 108 2.78 -14.26 -6.05
N ALA A 109 2.80 -15.11 -7.06
CA ALA A 109 2.01 -14.91 -8.28
C ALA A 109 0.51 -14.99 -7.99
N GLU A 110 0.10 -15.93 -7.15
CA GLU A 110 -1.30 -16.09 -6.73
C GLU A 110 -1.74 -14.91 -5.83
N GLU A 111 -0.90 -14.49 -4.88
CA GLU A 111 -1.14 -13.29 -4.07
C GLU A 111 -1.31 -12.04 -4.94
N ALA A 112 -0.54 -11.92 -6.03
CA ALA A 112 -0.66 -10.82 -6.96
C ALA A 112 -2.02 -10.80 -7.66
N GLU A 113 -2.53 -11.96 -8.08
CA GLU A 113 -3.84 -12.05 -8.73
C GLU A 113 -4.98 -11.72 -7.78
N GLN A 114 -4.90 -12.17 -6.53
CA GLN A 114 -5.90 -11.87 -5.50
C GLN A 114 -5.83 -10.41 -5.00
N GLY A 115 -4.64 -9.81 -5.04
CA GLY A 115 -4.41 -8.44 -4.58
C GLY A 115 -4.91 -7.36 -5.55
N LEU A 116 -4.87 -7.62 -6.86
CA LEU A 116 -5.24 -6.65 -7.88
C LEU A 116 -6.68 -6.10 -7.75
N PRO A 117 -7.73 -6.92 -7.54
CA PRO A 117 -9.08 -6.41 -7.34
C PRO A 117 -9.20 -5.49 -6.12
N ARG A 118 -8.53 -5.86 -5.02
CA ARG A 118 -8.54 -5.06 -3.78
C ARG A 118 -7.90 -3.69 -4.00
N GLU A 119 -6.78 -3.62 -4.70
CA GLU A 119 -6.11 -2.35 -5.00
C GLU A 119 -6.94 -1.47 -5.96
N ARG A 120 -7.61 -2.07 -6.95
CA ARG A 120 -8.57 -1.37 -7.82
C ARG A 120 -9.69 -0.73 -7.03
N TRP A 121 -10.32 -1.47 -6.12
CA TRP A 121 -11.38 -0.94 -5.25
C TRP A 121 -10.87 0.16 -4.33
N ARG A 122 -9.65 0.03 -3.83
CA ARG A 122 -9.01 1.06 -3.01
C ARG A 122 -8.82 2.37 -3.78
N VAL A 123 -8.35 2.31 -5.02
CA VAL A 123 -8.17 3.51 -5.87
C VAL A 123 -9.51 4.13 -6.23
N ILE A 124 -10.51 3.31 -6.61
CA ILE A 124 -11.88 3.78 -6.88
C ILE A 124 -12.47 4.46 -5.64
N GLY A 125 -12.31 3.86 -4.46
CA GLY A 125 -12.79 4.43 -3.20
C GLY A 125 -12.13 5.77 -2.87
N LYS A 126 -10.83 5.92 -3.09
CA LYS A 126 -10.12 7.21 -2.96
C LYS A 126 -10.65 8.26 -3.93
N GLY A 127 -10.83 7.91 -5.19
CA GLY A 127 -11.40 8.81 -6.20
C GLY A 127 -12.82 9.24 -5.84
N ALA A 128 -13.68 8.32 -5.41
CA ALA A 128 -15.04 8.62 -4.95
C ALA A 128 -15.04 9.52 -3.71
N ALA A 129 -14.18 9.27 -2.74
CA ALA A 129 -14.05 10.10 -1.54
C ALA A 129 -13.60 11.52 -1.89
N LEU A 130 -12.59 11.68 -2.75
CA LEU A 130 -12.12 12.99 -3.22
C LEU A 130 -13.20 13.78 -3.95
N TRP A 131 -14.15 13.10 -4.59
CA TRP A 131 -15.27 13.73 -5.26
C TRP A 131 -16.41 14.09 -4.30
N LEU A 132 -16.79 13.15 -3.41
CA LEU A 132 -17.96 13.30 -2.55
C LEU A 132 -17.70 14.21 -1.33
N VAL A 133 -16.52 14.13 -0.71
CA VAL A 133 -16.23 14.87 0.53
C VAL A 133 -16.35 16.40 0.36
N PRO A 134 -15.79 17.05 -0.68
CA PRO A 134 -15.97 18.48 -0.89
C PRO A 134 -17.43 18.87 -1.16
N LEU A 135 -18.16 18.05 -1.92
CA LEU A 135 -19.58 18.30 -2.22
C LEU A 135 -20.45 18.23 -0.96
N LEU A 136 -20.23 17.21 -0.13
CA LEU A 136 -20.92 17.06 1.14
C LEU A 136 -20.56 18.18 2.13
N GLY A 137 -19.27 18.55 2.19
CA GLY A 137 -18.80 19.68 3.01
C GLY A 137 -19.46 20.99 2.62
N PHE A 138 -19.48 21.29 1.32
CA PHE A 138 -20.16 22.48 0.81
C PHE A 138 -21.67 22.47 1.08
N TYR A 139 -22.32 21.33 0.93
CA TYR A 139 -23.74 21.17 1.26
C TYR A 139 -24.01 21.38 2.76
N ALA A 140 -23.17 20.81 3.64
CA ALA A 140 -23.28 20.99 5.09
C ALA A 140 -23.12 22.46 5.50
N VAL A 141 -22.16 23.17 4.91
CA VAL A 141 -21.94 24.61 5.13
C VAL A 141 -23.17 25.41 4.71
N LEU A 142 -23.76 25.10 3.56
CA LEU A 142 -24.98 25.77 3.12
C LEU A 142 -26.17 25.52 4.06
N LEU A 143 -26.31 24.30 4.58
CA LEU A 143 -27.35 23.99 5.57
C LEU A 143 -27.15 24.76 6.87
N LEU A 144 -25.91 24.88 7.36
CA LEU A 144 -25.55 25.66 8.54
C LEU A 144 -25.91 27.14 8.33
N PHE A 145 -25.53 27.72 7.20
CA PHE A 145 -25.92 29.10 6.88
C PHE A 145 -27.43 29.31 6.79
N ARG A 146 -28.18 28.31 6.33
CA ARG A 146 -29.65 28.36 6.34
C ARG A 146 -30.23 28.34 7.76
N ARG A 147 -29.64 27.56 8.67
CA ARG A 147 -30.11 27.47 10.07
C ARG A 147 -29.73 28.70 10.90
N LEU A 148 -28.56 29.28 10.64
CA LEU A 148 -28.05 30.45 11.38
C LEU A 148 -28.68 31.79 10.92
N ARG A 149 -29.46 31.79 9.84
CA ARG A 149 -30.26 32.96 9.50
C ARG A 149 -31.51 32.97 10.38
N PRO A 150 -31.56 33.80 11.44
CA PRO A 150 -32.78 33.96 12.23
C PRO A 150 -33.87 34.46 11.28
N GLY A 151 -35.00 33.76 11.28
CA GLY A 151 -36.14 34.16 10.49
C GLY A 151 -36.53 35.60 10.83
N THR A 152 -36.40 36.48 9.86
CA THR A 152 -37.15 37.71 9.86
C THR A 152 -38.60 37.28 9.63
N SER A 153 -39.26 36.79 10.68
CA SER A 153 -40.71 36.73 10.71
C SER A 153 -41.22 38.17 10.65
N LYS A 154 -41.79 38.55 9.54
CA LYS A 154 -42.83 39.59 9.51
C LYS A 154 -44.17 38.91 9.42
#